data_3b06550dd69c1b7c2d5205d6612e9d79
#
_entry.id   3b06550dd69c1b7c2d5205d6612e9d79
#
_cell.length_a   1.000
_cell.length_b   1.000
_cell.length_c   1.000
_cell.angle_alpha   90.00
_cell.angle_beta   90.00
_cell.angle_gamma   90.00
#
_symmetry.space_group_name_H-M   'P 1'
#
loop_
_entity.id
_entity.type
_entity.pdbx_description
1 polymer ?
#
loop_
_entity_poly.entity_id
_entity_poly.type
_entity_poly.pdbx_seq_one_letter_code
_entity_poly.pdbx_strand_id
1 'polypeptide(L)'
;MKNYFLLFFCILQANIFAQLSGVVFDKESKSVIVQVSVKSSENEKVETNSYGTFIIPVKKLPVTLYFQKKGFEVDSIRIQQLGYVNMPLSILSQDVKTVVVTSGKRNQNIEEIPISIEILKPALIANKGFTNLEQAVNQSPGVFTMDGQVSIRGGGGYAYGAGSRVMLLWNGIPMLSPDVGDVKWNAVPMEQASQIEILKGASSVLYGSGALNGIIALTEKEAKPEGQLTMKYQSGVYGDPKR
;
A
#
# COMPACT_ATOMS: atom_id res chain seq x y z
N MET A 1 -36.24 5.64 -67.22
CA MET A 1 -35.56 6.48 -66.14
C MET A 1 -36.19 6.39 -64.80
N LYS A 2 -37.14 5.52 -64.54
CA LYS A 2 -37.82 5.44 -63.19
C LYS A 2 -37.21 4.42 -62.20
N ASN A 3 -36.37 3.49 -62.69
CA ASN A 3 -35.83 2.39 -61.85
C ASN A 3 -34.46 2.68 -61.21
N TYR A 4 -33.73 3.72 -61.56
CA TYR A 4 -32.42 4.05 -61.02
C TYR A 4 -32.50 4.88 -59.74
N PHE A 5 -33.62 5.54 -59.47
CA PHE A 5 -33.83 6.32 -58.26
C PHE A 5 -34.07 5.45 -57.02
N LEU A 6 -34.61 4.24 -57.22
CA LEU A 6 -34.86 3.30 -56.12
C LEU A 6 -33.59 2.58 -55.68
N LEU A 7 -32.61 2.42 -56.58
CA LEU A 7 -31.34 1.76 -56.28
C LEU A 7 -30.38 2.65 -55.51
N PHE A 8 -30.50 3.99 -55.66
CA PHE A 8 -29.65 4.94 -54.95
C PHE A 8 -30.08 5.16 -53.48
N PHE A 9 -31.32 4.89 -53.12
CA PHE A 9 -31.84 4.99 -51.75
C PHE A 9 -31.44 3.81 -50.88
N CYS A 10 -31.01 2.68 -51.45
CA CYS A 10 -30.63 1.49 -50.69
C CYS A 10 -29.17 1.51 -50.15
N ILE A 11 -28.32 2.46 -50.59
CA ILE A 11 -26.88 2.48 -50.26
C ILE A 11 -26.58 3.35 -49.03
N LEU A 12 -27.55 4.13 -48.52
CA LEU A 12 -27.37 4.96 -47.35
C LEU A 12 -27.83 4.25 -46.06
N GLN A 13 -27.44 3.01 -45.84
CA GLN A 13 -27.47 2.42 -44.49
C GLN A 13 -26.25 2.91 -43.73
N ALA A 14 -26.28 4.15 -43.29
CA ALA A 14 -25.35 4.65 -42.31
C ALA A 14 -25.55 3.85 -41.03
N ASN A 15 -24.54 3.05 -40.65
CA ASN A 15 -24.51 2.43 -39.34
C ASN A 15 -24.41 3.54 -38.31
N ILE A 16 -25.53 4.00 -37.80
CA ILE A 16 -25.59 4.96 -36.67
C ILE A 16 -25.23 4.16 -35.43
N PHE A 17 -23.97 4.16 -35.07
CA PHE A 17 -23.56 3.68 -33.75
C PHE A 17 -24.00 4.67 -32.68
N ALA A 18 -24.76 4.18 -31.72
CA ALA A 18 -25.08 4.97 -30.58
C ALA A 18 -23.77 5.25 -29.78
N GLN A 19 -23.57 6.49 -29.36
CA GLN A 19 -22.42 6.89 -28.57
C GLN A 19 -22.85 7.22 -27.15
N LEU A 20 -22.12 6.69 -26.17
CA LEU A 20 -22.22 7.02 -24.78
C LEU A 20 -21.10 8.00 -24.41
N SER A 21 -21.47 9.12 -23.78
CA SER A 21 -20.49 10.08 -23.28
C SER A 21 -20.59 10.22 -21.78
N GLY A 22 -19.51 10.62 -21.14
CA GLY A 22 -19.52 10.81 -19.71
C GLY A 22 -18.24 11.48 -19.18
N VAL A 23 -18.22 11.72 -17.89
CA VAL A 23 -17.06 12.25 -17.15
C VAL A 23 -16.69 11.33 -16.00
N VAL A 24 -15.40 11.20 -15.78
CA VAL A 24 -14.86 10.47 -14.64
C VAL A 24 -14.22 11.46 -13.69
N PHE A 25 -14.56 11.36 -12.41
CA PHE A 25 -14.09 12.28 -11.37
C PHE A 25 -13.79 11.53 -10.08
N ASP A 26 -12.94 12.10 -9.25
CA ASP A 26 -12.63 11.61 -7.92
C ASP A 26 -13.83 11.80 -6.99
N LYS A 27 -14.19 10.75 -6.27
CA LYS A 27 -15.37 10.73 -5.39
C LYS A 27 -15.29 11.76 -4.25
N GLU A 28 -14.07 11.98 -3.71
CA GLU A 28 -13.84 12.87 -2.58
C GLU A 28 -13.56 14.31 -3.02
N SER A 29 -12.52 14.51 -3.84
CA SER A 29 -12.08 15.83 -4.26
C SER A 29 -12.94 16.48 -5.35
N LYS A 30 -13.82 15.68 -6.02
CA LYS A 30 -14.62 16.09 -7.19
C LYS A 30 -13.77 16.55 -8.39
N SER A 31 -12.47 16.39 -8.35
CA SER A 31 -11.59 16.71 -9.46
C SER A 31 -11.72 15.70 -10.59
N VAL A 32 -11.63 16.15 -11.84
CA VAL A 32 -11.69 15.26 -13.01
C VAL A 32 -10.48 14.35 -13.10
N ILE A 33 -10.68 13.11 -13.53
CA ILE A 33 -9.61 12.13 -13.67
C ILE A 33 -9.34 11.90 -15.16
N VAL A 34 -8.12 12.20 -15.57
CA VAL A 34 -7.65 12.03 -16.96
C VAL A 34 -7.04 10.65 -17.17
N GLN A 35 -6.96 10.18 -18.43
CA GLN A 35 -6.32 8.90 -18.78
C GLN A 35 -6.88 7.70 -18.01
N VAL A 36 -8.19 7.68 -17.77
CA VAL A 36 -8.89 6.50 -17.25
C VAL A 36 -9.20 5.59 -18.42
N SER A 37 -8.84 4.32 -18.34
CA SER A 37 -9.22 3.31 -19.31
C SER A 37 -10.68 2.93 -19.09
N VAL A 38 -11.53 3.20 -20.08
CA VAL A 38 -12.95 2.85 -20.09
C VAL A 38 -13.13 1.72 -21.09
N LYS A 39 -13.56 0.55 -20.63
CA LYS A 39 -13.79 -0.65 -21.45
C LYS A 39 -15.25 -1.04 -21.38
N SER A 40 -15.88 -1.30 -22.55
CA SER A 40 -17.23 -1.85 -22.59
C SER A 40 -17.23 -3.37 -22.55
N SER A 41 -18.34 -3.98 -22.14
CA SER A 41 -18.57 -5.42 -22.26
C SER A 41 -18.54 -5.93 -23.71
N GLU A 42 -18.58 -5.04 -24.70
CA GLU A 42 -18.46 -5.32 -26.13
C GLU A 42 -17.02 -5.23 -26.65
N ASN A 43 -16.01 -5.13 -25.75
CA ASN A 43 -14.58 -4.99 -26.05
C ASN A 43 -14.15 -3.65 -26.68
N GLU A 44 -15.02 -2.66 -26.75
CA GLU A 44 -14.61 -1.30 -27.11
C GLU A 44 -13.82 -0.68 -25.94
N LYS A 45 -12.73 0.01 -26.26
CA LYS A 45 -11.84 0.64 -25.26
C LYS A 45 -11.53 2.06 -25.67
N VAL A 46 -11.68 2.99 -24.72
CA VAL A 46 -11.32 4.41 -24.87
C VAL A 46 -10.62 4.90 -23.61
N GLU A 47 -9.99 6.07 -23.69
CA GLU A 47 -9.40 6.73 -22.52
C GLU A 47 -10.01 8.11 -22.32
N THR A 48 -10.12 8.56 -21.06
CA THR A 48 -10.60 9.90 -20.76
C THR A 48 -9.56 10.94 -21.19
N ASN A 49 -10.03 12.04 -21.76
CA ASN A 49 -9.22 13.16 -22.22
C ASN A 49 -8.76 14.09 -21.07
N SER A 50 -8.15 15.23 -21.40
CA SER A 50 -7.67 16.23 -20.42
C SER A 50 -8.77 16.86 -19.57
N TYR A 51 -10.02 16.72 -19.93
CA TYR A 51 -11.19 17.17 -19.16
C TYR A 51 -11.88 16.04 -18.38
N GLY A 52 -11.26 14.84 -18.34
CA GLY A 52 -11.85 13.66 -17.70
C GLY A 52 -13.04 13.09 -18.44
N THR A 53 -13.34 13.54 -19.68
CA THR A 53 -14.48 13.07 -20.44
C THR A 53 -14.10 11.95 -21.40
N PHE A 54 -15.07 11.06 -21.68
CA PHE A 54 -14.93 9.97 -22.63
C PHE A 54 -16.14 9.89 -23.56
N ILE A 55 -15.94 9.32 -24.74
CA ILE A 55 -17.00 8.96 -25.69
C ILE A 55 -16.69 7.54 -26.16
N ILE A 56 -17.64 6.63 -25.94
CA ILE A 56 -17.50 5.22 -26.32
C ILE A 56 -18.65 4.78 -27.21
N PRO A 57 -18.38 4.11 -28.37
CA PRO A 57 -19.43 3.56 -29.20
C PRO A 57 -20.08 2.36 -28.51
N VAL A 58 -21.40 2.24 -28.64
CA VAL A 58 -22.19 1.16 -28.06
C VAL A 58 -23.11 0.58 -29.14
N LYS A 59 -23.07 -0.74 -29.31
CA LYS A 59 -23.89 -1.42 -30.32
C LYS A 59 -25.23 -1.87 -29.79
N LYS A 60 -25.28 -2.28 -28.52
CA LYS A 60 -26.50 -2.78 -27.85
C LYS A 60 -26.58 -2.31 -26.40
N LEU A 61 -27.80 -2.17 -25.91
CA LEU A 61 -28.10 -1.96 -24.51
C LEU A 61 -28.82 -3.19 -23.95
N PRO A 62 -28.62 -3.57 -22.69
CA PRO A 62 -27.75 -2.89 -21.70
C PRO A 62 -26.26 -3.22 -21.90
N VAL A 63 -25.38 -2.26 -21.62
CA VAL A 63 -23.92 -2.40 -21.68
C VAL A 63 -23.30 -2.12 -20.31
N THR A 64 -22.26 -2.86 -19.95
CA THR A 64 -21.47 -2.58 -18.74
C THR A 64 -20.18 -1.90 -19.15
N LEU A 65 -19.88 -0.77 -18.50
CA LEU A 65 -18.62 -0.06 -18.64
C LEU A 65 -17.75 -0.32 -17.43
N TYR A 66 -16.49 -0.67 -17.65
CA TYR A 66 -15.46 -0.90 -16.65
C TYR A 66 -14.48 0.25 -16.71
N PHE A 67 -14.16 0.82 -15.55
CA PHE A 67 -13.25 1.95 -15.40
C PHE A 67 -12.02 1.51 -14.64
N GLN A 68 -10.85 1.74 -15.21
CA GLN A 68 -9.59 1.33 -14.61
C GLN A 68 -8.54 2.42 -14.74
N LYS A 69 -7.89 2.77 -13.62
CA LYS A 69 -6.73 3.64 -13.58
C LYS A 69 -5.80 3.24 -12.43
N LYS A 70 -4.49 3.33 -12.65
CA LYS A 70 -3.50 3.10 -11.58
C LYS A 70 -3.70 4.10 -10.44
N GLY A 71 -3.84 3.59 -9.22
CA GLY A 71 -4.09 4.40 -8.02
C GLY A 71 -5.57 4.62 -7.68
N PHE A 72 -6.49 4.05 -8.46
CA PHE A 72 -7.93 4.08 -8.22
C PHE A 72 -8.51 2.65 -8.16
N GLU A 73 -9.58 2.47 -7.43
CA GLU A 73 -10.34 1.21 -7.43
C GLU A 73 -10.96 0.98 -8.80
N VAL A 74 -10.92 -0.27 -9.25
CA VAL A 74 -11.64 -0.66 -10.47
C VAL A 74 -13.13 -0.68 -10.17
N ASP A 75 -13.90 0.06 -10.94
CA ASP A 75 -15.34 0.13 -10.75
C ASP A 75 -16.07 -0.03 -12.09
N SER A 76 -17.36 -0.37 -12.04
CA SER A 76 -18.16 -0.63 -13.22
C SER A 76 -19.58 -0.12 -13.05
N ILE A 77 -20.19 0.31 -14.17
CA ILE A 77 -21.57 0.74 -14.21
C ILE A 77 -22.33 0.04 -15.35
N ARG A 78 -23.53 -0.44 -15.07
CA ARG A 78 -24.43 -1.01 -16.07
C ARG A 78 -25.38 0.06 -16.59
N ILE A 79 -25.29 0.35 -17.86
CA ILE A 79 -26.08 1.36 -18.57
C ILE A 79 -27.25 0.68 -19.26
N GLN A 80 -28.45 1.11 -18.96
CA GLN A 80 -29.69 0.59 -19.55
C GLN A 80 -30.26 1.50 -20.64
N GLN A 81 -29.92 2.80 -20.59
CA GLN A 81 -30.42 3.80 -21.55
C GLN A 81 -29.27 4.72 -21.96
N LEU A 82 -29.34 5.24 -23.18
CA LEU A 82 -28.38 6.24 -23.66
C LEU A 82 -28.49 7.53 -22.85
N GLY A 83 -27.36 8.05 -22.44
CA GLY A 83 -27.32 9.28 -21.64
C GLY A 83 -25.90 9.66 -21.26
N TYR A 84 -25.78 10.74 -20.51
CA TYR A 84 -24.50 11.20 -19.98
C TYR A 84 -24.16 10.46 -18.68
N VAL A 85 -22.95 9.88 -18.61
CA VAL A 85 -22.49 9.06 -17.49
C VAL A 85 -21.59 9.86 -16.57
N ASN A 86 -21.97 10.00 -15.31
CA ASN A 86 -21.13 10.57 -14.26
C ASN A 86 -20.55 9.42 -13.43
N MET A 87 -19.23 9.17 -13.57
CA MET A 87 -18.57 8.06 -12.88
C MET A 87 -17.62 8.56 -11.79
N PRO A 88 -18.00 8.45 -10.51
CA PRO A 88 -17.08 8.70 -9.41
C PRO A 88 -16.16 7.50 -9.20
N LEU A 89 -14.84 7.69 -9.21
CA LEU A 89 -13.88 6.69 -8.81
C LEU A 89 -13.34 7.03 -7.42
N SER A 90 -13.21 6.01 -6.59
CA SER A 90 -12.51 6.10 -5.31
C SER A 90 -11.01 5.92 -5.55
N ILE A 91 -10.19 6.76 -4.92
CA ILE A 91 -8.75 6.49 -4.86
C ILE A 91 -8.60 5.10 -4.23
N LEU A 92 -7.74 4.28 -4.82
CA LEU A 92 -7.33 3.04 -4.19
C LEU A 92 -6.63 3.42 -2.89
N SER A 93 -7.42 3.74 -1.86
CA SER A 93 -6.90 3.78 -0.53
C SER A 93 -6.41 2.35 -0.29
N GLN A 94 -5.10 2.17 -0.31
CA GLN A 94 -4.55 1.15 0.53
C GLN A 94 -4.95 1.58 1.95
N ASP A 95 -6.17 1.29 2.34
CA ASP A 95 -6.50 1.01 3.71
C ASP A 95 -5.62 -0.19 4.09
N VAL A 96 -4.37 0.14 4.36
CA VAL A 96 -3.57 -0.68 5.22
C VAL A 96 -4.30 -0.56 6.55
N LYS A 97 -5.33 -1.39 6.73
CA LYS A 97 -5.78 -1.76 8.06
C LYS A 97 -4.53 -2.28 8.72
N THR A 98 -3.85 -1.38 9.40
CA THR A 98 -2.58 -1.68 10.05
C THR A 98 -2.97 -2.54 11.23
N VAL A 99 -2.97 -3.82 10.98
CA VAL A 99 -3.29 -4.82 11.99
C VAL A 99 -2.06 -4.96 12.86
N VAL A 100 -2.16 -4.54 14.10
CA VAL A 100 -1.10 -4.66 15.08
C VAL A 100 -1.22 -6.00 15.77
N VAL A 101 -0.25 -6.86 15.58
CA VAL A 101 -0.26 -8.23 16.13
C VAL A 101 0.19 -8.30 17.59
N THR A 102 0.94 -7.32 18.06
CA THR A 102 1.76 -7.43 19.27
C THR A 102 1.08 -7.06 20.58
N SER A 103 0.14 -6.15 20.60
CA SER A 103 -0.38 -5.57 21.83
C SER A 103 -1.26 -6.50 22.70
N GLY A 104 -1.67 -7.64 22.19
CA GLY A 104 -2.49 -8.58 22.92
C GLY A 104 -2.34 -10.02 22.42
N LYS A 105 -1.29 -10.32 21.64
CA LYS A 105 -1.15 -11.59 20.91
C LYS A 105 -2.36 -11.86 20.00
N ARG A 106 -3.03 -10.79 19.56
CA ARG A 106 -4.20 -10.80 18.66
C ARG A 106 -4.04 -9.70 17.64
N ASN A 107 -4.61 -9.93 16.47
CA ASN A 107 -4.72 -8.90 15.45
C ASN A 107 -5.74 -7.84 15.90
N GLN A 108 -5.29 -6.61 16.15
CA GLN A 108 -6.14 -5.51 16.58
C GLN A 108 -5.90 -4.28 15.72
N ASN A 109 -6.91 -3.44 15.56
CA ASN A 109 -6.74 -2.15 14.91
C ASN A 109 -5.94 -1.22 15.83
N ILE A 110 -5.01 -0.45 15.25
CA ILE A 110 -4.15 0.46 16.02
C ILE A 110 -4.95 1.47 16.85
N GLU A 111 -6.12 1.87 16.37
CA GLU A 111 -7.01 2.84 17.03
C GLU A 111 -7.63 2.31 18.33
N GLU A 112 -7.70 0.99 18.50
CA GLU A 112 -8.31 0.35 19.66
C GLU A 112 -7.30 0.09 20.80
N ILE A 113 -6.02 0.39 20.56
CA ILE A 113 -4.96 0.01 21.49
C ILE A 113 -4.56 1.20 22.36
N PRO A 114 -4.70 1.09 23.70
CA PRO A 114 -4.38 2.16 24.64
C PRO A 114 -2.87 2.37 24.89
N ILE A 115 -2.02 1.76 24.07
CA ILE A 115 -0.56 1.80 24.21
C ILE A 115 0.03 2.63 23.08
N SER A 116 1.11 3.36 23.34
CA SER A 116 1.82 4.12 22.31
C SER A 116 2.52 3.16 21.34
N ILE A 117 1.95 3.03 20.15
CA ILE A 117 2.47 2.21 19.05
C ILE A 117 2.83 3.09 17.88
N GLU A 118 3.94 2.80 17.24
CA GLU A 118 4.36 3.39 15.99
C GLU A 118 4.60 2.31 14.97
N ILE A 119 4.20 2.55 13.72
CA ILE A 119 4.32 1.60 12.64
C ILE A 119 5.17 2.19 11.53
N LEU A 120 6.28 1.54 11.25
CA LEU A 120 7.11 1.84 10.10
C LEU A 120 6.59 1.05 8.91
N LYS A 121 5.97 1.78 7.98
CA LYS A 121 5.34 1.18 6.79
C LYS A 121 6.39 0.67 5.79
N PRO A 122 6.07 -0.34 4.98
CA PRO A 122 6.98 -0.90 3.97
C PRO A 122 7.53 0.13 3.00
N ALA A 123 6.70 1.09 2.61
CA ALA A 123 7.12 2.18 1.73
C ALA A 123 8.22 3.05 2.34
N LEU A 124 8.16 3.34 3.63
CA LEU A 124 9.20 4.08 4.34
C LEU A 124 10.51 3.29 4.36
N ILE A 125 10.44 2.00 4.68
CA ILE A 125 11.60 1.11 4.74
C ILE A 125 12.26 1.03 3.36
N ALA A 126 11.49 0.85 2.30
CA ALA A 126 11.98 0.75 0.94
C ALA A 126 12.58 2.05 0.41
N ASN A 127 11.89 3.19 0.63
CA ASN A 127 12.29 4.49 0.10
C ASN A 127 13.54 5.08 0.80
N LYS A 128 13.68 4.83 2.10
CA LYS A 128 14.83 5.30 2.87
C LYS A 128 16.09 4.44 2.65
N GLY A 129 15.94 3.24 2.09
CA GLY A 129 17.07 2.36 1.78
C GLY A 129 17.80 1.86 3.04
N PHE A 130 17.09 1.64 4.14
CA PHE A 130 17.68 1.08 5.35
C PHE A 130 18.28 -0.30 5.07
N THR A 131 19.50 -0.51 5.54
CA THR A 131 20.24 -1.76 5.40
C THR A 131 20.11 -2.66 6.63
N ASN A 132 19.78 -2.08 7.77
CA ASN A 132 19.58 -2.81 9.02
C ASN A 132 18.40 -2.26 9.83
N LEU A 133 17.95 -3.04 10.80
CA LEU A 133 16.81 -2.70 11.64
C LEU A 133 17.09 -1.47 12.53
N GLU A 134 18.31 -1.30 12.99
CA GLU A 134 18.69 -0.16 13.84
C GLU A 134 18.47 1.17 13.15
N GLN A 135 18.85 1.28 11.85
CA GLN A 135 18.62 2.50 11.06
C GLN A 135 17.12 2.80 10.91
N ALA A 136 16.30 1.76 10.74
CA ALA A 136 14.86 1.92 10.59
C ALA A 136 14.22 2.39 11.90
N VAL A 137 14.53 1.75 13.03
CA VAL A 137 13.90 2.08 14.32
C VAL A 137 14.37 3.44 14.87
N ASN A 138 15.58 3.89 14.54
CA ASN A 138 16.08 5.23 14.88
C ASN A 138 15.27 6.38 14.22
N GLN A 139 14.42 6.09 13.24
CA GLN A 139 13.49 7.09 12.69
C GLN A 139 12.30 7.36 13.62
N SER A 140 12.08 6.49 14.61
CA SER A 140 10.96 6.60 15.53
C SER A 140 11.30 7.53 16.69
N PRO A 141 10.46 8.56 16.97
CA PRO A 141 10.71 9.46 18.08
C PRO A 141 10.82 8.73 19.43
N GLY A 142 11.87 9.03 20.19
CA GLY A 142 12.14 8.39 21.48
C GLY A 142 12.68 6.97 21.40
N VAL A 143 13.10 6.54 20.22
CA VAL A 143 13.88 5.31 20.01
C VAL A 143 15.25 5.69 19.50
N PHE A 144 16.29 5.12 20.06
CA PHE A 144 17.65 5.30 19.57
C PHE A 144 18.47 4.04 19.81
N THR A 145 19.48 3.86 18.99
CA THR A 145 20.41 2.73 19.07
C THR A 145 21.79 3.25 19.39
N MET A 146 22.49 2.57 20.25
CA MET A 146 23.89 2.81 20.58
C MET A 146 24.58 1.48 20.90
N ASP A 147 25.75 1.25 20.31
CA ASP A 147 26.56 0.05 20.50
C ASP A 147 25.79 -1.27 20.27
N GLY A 148 24.91 -1.30 19.26
CA GLY A 148 24.09 -2.48 18.95
C GLY A 148 22.96 -2.74 19.94
N GLN A 149 22.61 -1.79 20.80
CA GLN A 149 21.50 -1.88 21.74
C GLN A 149 20.43 -0.84 21.43
N VAL A 150 19.16 -1.24 21.47
CA VAL A 150 18.03 -0.36 21.26
C VAL A 150 17.49 0.14 22.60
N SER A 151 17.30 1.45 22.70
CA SER A 151 16.68 2.11 23.84
C SER A 151 15.37 2.76 23.42
N ILE A 152 14.31 2.58 24.22
CA ILE A 152 13.02 3.20 24.03
C ILE A 152 12.75 4.12 25.22
N ARG A 153 12.49 5.42 24.95
CA ARG A 153 12.19 6.44 25.96
C ARG A 153 13.25 6.57 27.07
N GLY A 154 14.52 6.37 26.72
CA GLY A 154 15.62 6.40 27.69
C GLY A 154 15.61 5.25 28.68
N GLY A 155 14.71 4.28 28.52
CA GLY A 155 14.67 3.08 29.34
C GLY A 155 15.82 2.15 28.96
N GLY A 156 16.86 2.14 29.77
CA GLY A 156 18.12 1.41 29.76
C GLY A 156 18.28 0.25 28.82
N GLY A 157 18.66 0.52 27.56
CA GLY A 157 19.20 -0.48 26.65
C GLY A 157 20.66 -0.85 26.93
N TYR A 158 21.31 -0.13 27.85
CA TYR A 158 22.75 -0.28 28.14
C TYR A 158 23.04 -1.18 29.33
N ALA A 159 22.33 -2.25 29.49
CA ALA A 159 22.64 -3.21 30.55
C ALA A 159 23.64 -4.25 30.01
N TYR A 160 24.92 -3.91 29.98
CA TYR A 160 25.97 -4.87 29.71
C TYR A 160 25.82 -6.09 30.64
N GLY A 161 25.54 -7.25 30.03
CA GLY A 161 25.44 -8.52 30.75
C GLY A 161 24.10 -8.84 31.42
N ALA A 162 23.08 -7.99 31.31
CA ALA A 162 21.76 -8.21 31.93
C ALA A 162 20.62 -8.50 30.94
N GLY A 163 20.94 -8.72 29.68
CA GLY A 163 19.97 -8.92 28.60
C GLY A 163 19.34 -7.63 28.11
N SER A 164 18.68 -7.71 26.96
CA SER A 164 17.95 -6.57 26.39
C SER A 164 16.64 -6.32 27.17
N ARG A 165 16.29 -5.06 27.42
CA ARG A 165 15.00 -4.67 27.97
C ARG A 165 13.99 -4.27 26.90
N VAL A 166 14.43 -4.24 25.65
CA VAL A 166 13.59 -4.11 24.44
C VAL A 166 13.61 -5.44 23.73
N MET A 167 12.46 -6.03 23.58
CA MET A 167 12.31 -7.33 22.93
C MET A 167 12.15 -7.17 21.43
N LEU A 168 12.85 -8.00 20.66
CA LEU A 168 12.61 -8.18 19.24
C LEU A 168 11.73 -9.40 19.01
N LEU A 169 10.63 -9.21 18.28
CA LEU A 169 9.78 -10.29 17.82
C LEU A 169 9.89 -10.42 16.29
N TRP A 170 10.06 -11.64 15.82
CA TRP A 170 9.96 -12.00 14.41
C TRP A 170 8.72 -12.88 14.22
N ASN A 171 7.71 -12.40 13.50
CA ASN A 171 6.42 -13.08 13.37
C ASN A 171 5.84 -13.54 14.72
N GLY A 172 6.01 -12.72 15.76
CA GLY A 172 5.55 -13.01 17.12
C GLY A 172 6.48 -13.91 17.95
N ILE A 173 7.60 -14.37 17.39
CA ILE A 173 8.59 -15.22 18.08
C ILE A 173 9.70 -14.34 18.64
N PRO A 174 10.03 -14.42 19.97
CA PRO A 174 11.12 -13.68 20.57
C PRO A 174 12.49 -14.08 19.99
N MET A 175 13.25 -13.07 19.58
CA MET A 175 14.58 -13.24 19.00
C MET A 175 15.66 -12.88 20.05
N LEU A 176 15.78 -13.73 21.05
CA LEU A 176 16.76 -13.58 22.13
C LEU A 176 17.81 -14.68 22.07
N SER A 177 19.06 -14.34 22.35
CA SER A 177 20.09 -15.36 22.52
C SER A 177 19.82 -16.14 23.81
N PRO A 178 19.96 -17.49 23.79
CA PRO A 178 19.59 -18.31 24.95
C PRO A 178 20.57 -18.19 26.13
N ASP A 179 21.77 -17.71 25.89
CA ASP A 179 22.84 -17.60 26.88
C ASP A 179 22.76 -16.31 27.71
N VAL A 180 22.65 -15.15 27.06
CA VAL A 180 22.67 -13.84 27.73
C VAL A 180 21.40 -13.03 27.56
N GLY A 181 20.40 -13.55 26.83
CA GLY A 181 19.16 -12.82 26.57
C GLY A 181 19.35 -11.56 25.70
N ASP A 182 20.40 -11.52 24.89
CA ASP A 182 20.72 -10.40 24.03
C ASP A 182 20.00 -10.50 22.67
N VAL A 183 19.69 -9.37 22.08
CA VAL A 183 19.03 -9.28 20.76
C VAL A 183 20.06 -8.99 19.68
N LYS A 184 20.09 -9.79 18.63
CA LYS A 184 20.96 -9.59 17.46
C LYS A 184 20.27 -8.75 16.40
N TRP A 185 20.22 -7.44 16.61
CA TRP A 185 19.54 -6.46 15.76
C TRP A 185 20.01 -6.48 14.30
N ASN A 186 21.30 -6.76 14.09
CA ASN A 186 21.90 -6.79 12.76
C ASN A 186 21.62 -8.09 11.98
N ALA A 187 21.07 -9.12 12.64
CA ALA A 187 20.74 -10.39 12.00
C ALA A 187 19.37 -10.38 11.29
N VAL A 188 18.66 -9.26 11.34
CA VAL A 188 17.30 -9.12 10.78
C VAL A 188 17.38 -8.75 9.31
N PRO A 189 16.91 -9.60 8.37
CA PRO A 189 16.86 -9.27 6.94
C PRO A 189 15.72 -8.28 6.67
N MET A 190 16.06 -7.01 6.54
CA MET A 190 15.11 -5.92 6.30
C MET A 190 14.32 -6.06 5.00
N GLU A 191 14.88 -6.75 4.01
CA GLU A 191 14.25 -6.99 2.72
C GLU A 191 13.00 -7.89 2.83
N GLN A 192 12.95 -8.73 3.85
CA GLN A 192 11.82 -9.62 4.13
C GLN A 192 10.75 -8.94 4.98
N ALA A 193 11.05 -7.80 5.60
CA ALA A 193 10.08 -7.10 6.44
C ALA A 193 8.91 -6.54 5.61
N SER A 194 7.70 -6.87 6.01
CA SER A 194 6.48 -6.23 5.52
C SER A 194 6.06 -5.07 6.41
N GLN A 195 6.30 -5.16 7.72
CA GLN A 195 5.91 -4.15 8.69
C GLN A 195 6.82 -4.23 9.92
N ILE A 196 7.13 -3.07 10.51
CA ILE A 196 7.81 -2.98 11.79
C ILE A 196 6.91 -2.18 12.72
N GLU A 197 6.58 -2.76 13.86
CA GLU A 197 5.78 -2.16 14.91
C GLU A 197 6.65 -1.90 16.13
N ILE A 198 6.55 -0.70 16.67
CA ILE A 198 7.31 -0.29 17.86
C ILE A 198 6.33 0.03 18.97
N LEU A 199 6.23 -0.84 19.96
CA LEU A 199 5.47 -0.62 21.19
C LEU A 199 6.35 0.08 22.21
N LYS A 200 5.95 1.28 22.61
CA LYS A 200 6.73 2.13 23.51
C LYS A 200 6.14 2.07 24.94
N GLY A 201 6.62 1.16 25.74
CA GLY A 201 6.18 0.97 27.13
C GLY A 201 6.31 -0.46 27.60
N ALA A 202 5.99 -0.70 28.86
CA ALA A 202 6.10 -2.02 29.47
C ALA A 202 5.09 -3.00 28.90
N SER A 203 5.58 -4.07 28.33
CA SER A 203 4.78 -5.20 27.82
C SER A 203 5.22 -6.52 28.44
N SER A 204 5.90 -6.44 29.58
CA SER A 204 6.45 -7.60 30.30
C SER A 204 5.39 -8.60 30.76
N VAL A 205 4.17 -8.15 30.98
CA VAL A 205 3.04 -9.03 31.34
C VAL A 205 2.73 -10.05 30.23
N LEU A 206 2.89 -9.66 28.96
CA LEU A 206 2.59 -10.51 27.82
C LEU A 206 3.81 -11.29 27.29
N TYR A 207 5.00 -10.72 27.46
CA TYR A 207 6.21 -11.18 26.77
C TYR A 207 7.40 -11.42 27.71
N GLY A 208 7.23 -11.24 29.04
CA GLY A 208 8.27 -11.48 30.02
C GLY A 208 9.23 -10.31 30.20
N SER A 209 10.29 -10.54 30.99
CA SER A 209 11.25 -9.52 31.44
C SER A 209 12.03 -8.83 30.31
N GLY A 210 12.20 -9.49 29.16
CA GLY A 210 12.83 -8.89 27.99
C GLY A 210 12.06 -7.73 27.36
N ALA A 211 10.77 -7.53 27.73
CA ALA A 211 9.91 -6.48 27.19
C ALA A 211 9.58 -5.38 28.20
N LEU A 212 10.50 -5.04 29.11
CA LEU A 212 10.29 -4.03 30.16
C LEU A 212 10.11 -2.63 29.61
N ASN A 213 10.85 -2.26 28.57
CA ASN A 213 10.84 -0.90 28.01
C ASN A 213 10.05 -0.82 26.70
N GLY A 214 9.81 -1.93 26.06
CA GLY A 214 9.04 -2.01 24.83
C GLY A 214 9.34 -3.23 23.99
N ILE A 215 8.70 -3.24 22.85
CA ILE A 215 8.80 -4.32 21.87
C ILE A 215 8.99 -3.71 20.49
N ILE A 216 9.85 -4.33 19.70
CA ILE A 216 9.95 -4.11 18.27
C ILE A 216 9.50 -5.41 17.60
N ALA A 217 8.34 -5.37 16.95
CA ALA A 217 7.81 -6.53 16.27
C ALA A 217 7.95 -6.36 14.76
N LEU A 218 8.45 -7.37 14.14
CA LEU A 218 8.68 -7.44 12.71
C LEU A 218 7.80 -8.53 12.12
N THR A 219 7.02 -8.15 11.14
CA THR A 219 6.19 -9.06 10.35
C THR A 219 6.85 -9.27 9.00
N GLU A 220 6.96 -10.51 8.59
CA GLU A 220 7.54 -10.90 7.31
C GLU A 220 6.54 -10.75 6.17
N LYS A 221 7.06 -10.57 4.95
CA LYS A 221 6.25 -10.58 3.74
C LYS A 221 5.68 -11.97 3.50
N GLU A 222 4.41 -12.04 3.19
CA GLU A 222 3.79 -13.30 2.79
C GLU A 222 4.38 -13.81 1.46
N ALA A 223 4.68 -15.10 1.42
CA ALA A 223 5.12 -15.74 0.19
C ALA A 223 3.97 -15.78 -0.81
N LYS A 224 4.23 -15.33 -2.04
CA LYS A 224 3.25 -15.42 -3.13
C LYS A 224 3.39 -16.77 -3.86
N PRO A 225 2.28 -17.40 -4.24
CA PRO A 225 2.32 -18.69 -4.96
C PRO A 225 3.08 -18.61 -6.30
N GLU A 226 3.09 -17.45 -6.94
CA GLU A 226 3.67 -17.22 -8.26
C GLU A 226 5.18 -17.02 -8.27
N GLY A 227 5.81 -17.04 -7.10
CA GLY A 227 7.24 -16.71 -6.96
C GLY A 227 7.52 -15.23 -7.33
N GLN A 228 8.41 -14.60 -6.59
CA GLN A 228 8.80 -13.21 -6.86
C GLN A 228 10.31 -13.07 -6.74
N LEU A 229 10.95 -12.56 -7.80
CA LEU A 229 12.34 -12.13 -7.76
C LEU A 229 12.38 -10.61 -7.67
N THR A 230 13.02 -10.08 -6.61
CA THR A 230 13.23 -8.65 -6.44
C THR A 230 14.73 -8.37 -6.45
N MET A 231 15.18 -7.53 -7.36
CA MET A 231 16.55 -7.02 -7.39
C MET A 231 16.55 -5.54 -7.01
N LYS A 232 17.35 -5.16 -6.02
CA LYS A 232 17.54 -3.77 -5.60
C LYS A 232 18.98 -3.38 -5.83
N TYR A 233 19.19 -2.41 -6.71
CA TYR A 233 20.49 -1.76 -6.88
C TYR A 233 20.45 -0.37 -6.25
N GLN A 234 21.41 -0.07 -5.41
CA GLN A 234 21.52 1.21 -4.72
C GLN A 234 22.93 1.78 -4.92
N SER A 235 23.00 2.95 -5.51
CA SER A 235 24.25 3.69 -5.74
C SER A 235 24.12 5.08 -5.16
N GLY A 236 25.16 5.58 -4.54
CA GLY A 236 25.19 6.92 -3.97
C GLY A 236 26.58 7.53 -4.10
N VAL A 237 26.65 8.84 -4.28
CA VAL A 237 27.88 9.60 -4.22
C VAL A 237 27.92 10.31 -2.87
N TYR A 238 28.88 9.95 -2.05
CA TYR A 238 29.19 10.69 -0.84
C TYR A 238 30.03 11.90 -1.25
N GLY A 239 29.35 13.05 -1.39
CA GLY A 239 30.05 14.33 -1.55
C GLY A 239 30.69 14.73 -0.23
N ASP A 240 31.94 15.13 -0.25
CA ASP A 240 32.59 15.82 0.86
C ASP A 240 31.77 17.08 1.17
N PRO A 241 31.24 17.30 2.39
CA PRO A 241 30.55 18.53 2.70
C PRO A 241 31.59 19.65 2.57
N LYS A 242 31.53 20.39 1.49
CA LYS A 242 32.36 21.57 1.30
C LYS A 242 32.16 22.48 2.51
N ARG A 243 33.20 22.64 3.31
CA ARG A 243 33.32 23.64 4.37
C ARG A 243 33.00 25.04 3.86
#